data_4a5292c11600c6c747b3933e2c31e75a
#
_entry.id   4a5292c11600c6c747b3933e2c31e75a
#
_cell.length_a   1.000
_cell.length_b   1.000
_cell.length_c   1.000
_cell.angle_alpha   90.00
_cell.angle_beta   90.00
_cell.angle_gamma   90.00
#
_symmetry.space_group_name_H-M   'P 1'
#
loop_
_entity.id
_entity.type
_entity.pdbx_description
1 polymer ?
#
loop_
_entity_poly.entity_id
_entity_poly.type
_entity_poly.pdbx_seq_one_letter_code
_entity_poly.pdbx_strand_id
1 'polypeptide(L)'
;MAKASIFVLLASTLFCCQAAPVDRHAVSDVHCPLNVKILDALRGAPAGNVALTVFRQGADKTWEKVASGNTNIAGEVHELLSDQDFKPGVYRVEFDTKTYWKAEGRTSFHEVAEVVFEAHAEGHHHYTLALLLSPFSYTTTAVVGKEHE
;
A
#
# COMPACT_ATOMS: atom_id res chain seq x y z
N MET A 1 66.64 -6.96 41.76
CA MET A 1 66.03 -7.29 40.49
C MET A 1 64.55 -7.06 40.62
N ALA A 2 64.05 -5.90 40.22
CA ALA A 2 62.63 -5.55 40.32
C ALA A 2 61.92 -5.91 39.00
N LYS A 3 60.90 -6.79 39.10
CA LYS A 3 60.05 -7.09 37.93
C LYS A 3 58.92 -6.07 37.88
N ALA A 4 58.94 -5.24 36.85
CA ALA A 4 57.83 -4.33 36.54
C ALA A 4 56.73 -5.10 35.84
N SER A 5 55.55 -5.18 36.47
CA SER A 5 54.33 -5.69 35.86
C SER A 5 53.65 -4.54 35.13
N ILE A 6 53.55 -4.68 33.81
CA ILE A 6 52.80 -3.72 32.96
C ILE A 6 51.34 -4.20 32.96
N PHE A 7 50.45 -3.42 33.61
CA PHE A 7 48.98 -3.57 33.45
C PHE A 7 48.55 -2.85 32.18
N VAL A 8 48.12 -3.62 31.17
CA VAL A 8 47.45 -3.09 30.00
C VAL A 8 45.96 -2.93 30.34
N LEU A 9 45.52 -1.67 30.50
CA LEU A 9 44.11 -1.34 30.62
C LEU A 9 43.48 -1.38 29.21
N LEU A 10 42.66 -2.38 28.96
CA LEU A 10 41.81 -2.40 27.78
C LEU A 10 40.59 -1.49 28.04
N ALA A 11 40.62 -0.29 27.48
CA ALA A 11 39.45 0.57 27.47
C ALA A 11 38.52 0.10 26.34
N SER A 12 37.45 -0.62 26.68
CA SER A 12 36.36 -0.95 25.77
C SER A 12 35.47 0.29 25.61
N THR A 13 35.62 0.99 24.49
CA THR A 13 34.69 2.05 24.10
C THR A 13 33.37 1.41 23.65
N LEU A 14 32.34 1.48 24.50
CA LEU A 14 30.97 1.21 24.09
C LEU A 14 30.55 2.28 23.07
N PHE A 15 30.45 1.88 21.81
CA PHE A 15 29.83 2.68 20.78
C PHE A 15 28.30 2.60 21.00
N CYS A 16 27.75 3.60 21.69
CA CYS A 16 26.31 3.77 21.80
C CYS A 16 25.81 4.26 20.43
N CYS A 17 25.23 3.38 19.64
CA CYS A 17 24.43 3.80 18.47
C CYS A 17 23.22 4.59 18.97
N GLN A 18 23.37 5.90 19.03
CA GLN A 18 22.20 6.79 19.16
C GLN A 18 21.49 6.80 17.81
N ALA A 19 20.33 6.13 17.78
CA ALA A 19 19.39 6.31 16.68
C ALA A 19 18.97 7.79 16.66
N ALA A 20 19.30 8.49 15.56
CA ALA A 20 18.80 9.84 15.35
C ALA A 20 17.26 9.81 15.38
N PRO A 21 16.61 10.81 15.99
CA PRO A 21 15.14 10.91 15.90
C PRO A 21 14.78 11.06 14.43
N VAL A 22 14.00 10.11 13.92
CA VAL A 22 13.35 10.25 12.62
C VAL A 22 12.36 11.38 12.78
N ASP A 23 12.63 12.52 12.16
CA ASP A 23 11.64 13.58 12.00
C ASP A 23 10.42 12.95 11.34
N ARG A 24 9.37 12.75 12.13
CA ARG A 24 8.04 12.49 11.61
C ARG A 24 7.61 13.78 10.91
N HIS A 25 7.88 13.86 9.62
CA HIS A 25 7.17 14.82 8.80
C HIS A 25 5.68 14.58 9.10
N ALA A 26 5.03 15.63 9.60
CA ALA A 26 3.58 15.66 9.70
C ALA A 26 3.06 15.47 8.27
N VAL A 27 2.76 14.21 7.92
CA VAL A 27 1.91 13.91 6.79
C VAL A 27 0.59 14.57 7.17
N SER A 28 0.18 15.57 6.42
CA SER A 28 -1.17 16.10 6.53
C SER A 28 -2.09 14.89 6.48
N ASP A 29 -2.82 14.64 7.56
CA ASP A 29 -3.85 13.62 7.64
C ASP A 29 -4.96 13.99 6.63
N VAL A 30 -4.69 13.72 5.37
CA VAL A 30 -5.74 13.64 4.36
C VAL A 30 -6.44 12.34 4.69
N HIS A 31 -7.63 12.45 5.26
CA HIS A 31 -8.50 11.32 5.57
C HIS A 31 -8.88 10.63 4.26
N CYS A 32 -8.13 9.60 3.88
CA CYS A 32 -8.40 8.79 2.70
C CYS A 32 -8.95 7.44 3.17
N PRO A 33 -10.25 7.21 3.11
CA PRO A 33 -10.85 5.98 3.59
C PRO A 33 -10.44 4.75 2.77
N LEU A 34 -10.01 4.96 1.52
CA LEU A 34 -9.53 3.90 0.64
C LEU A 34 -8.23 4.33 -0.05
N ASN A 35 -7.16 3.66 0.30
CA ASN A 35 -5.84 3.78 -0.32
C ASN A 35 -5.52 2.52 -1.12
N VAL A 36 -4.68 2.65 -2.13
CA VAL A 36 -4.19 1.55 -2.94
C VAL A 36 -2.67 1.61 -3.01
N LYS A 37 -2.02 0.45 -2.88
CA LYS A 37 -0.58 0.26 -3.08
C LYS A 37 -0.33 -0.93 -3.99
N ILE A 38 0.37 -0.71 -5.10
CA ILE A 38 0.68 -1.77 -6.07
C ILE A 38 2.19 -1.93 -6.19
N LEU A 39 2.63 -3.17 -6.11
CA LEU A 39 4.02 -3.58 -6.23
C LEU A 39 4.21 -4.52 -7.40
N ASP A 40 5.31 -4.38 -8.10
CA ASP A 40 5.79 -5.28 -9.15
C ASP A 40 6.75 -6.30 -8.52
N ALA A 41 6.31 -7.56 -8.40
CA ALA A 41 7.10 -8.63 -7.81
C ALA A 41 8.28 -9.05 -8.68
N LEU A 42 8.21 -8.83 -10.00
CA LEU A 42 9.27 -9.19 -10.93
C LEU A 42 10.46 -8.23 -10.80
N ARG A 43 10.18 -6.95 -10.56
CA ARG A 43 11.20 -5.89 -10.43
C ARG A 43 11.60 -5.60 -8.99
N GLY A 44 10.77 -6.02 -8.02
CA GLY A 44 10.94 -5.62 -6.62
C GLY A 44 10.76 -4.12 -6.42
N ALA A 45 9.82 -3.49 -7.14
CA ALA A 45 9.62 -2.06 -7.21
C ALA A 45 8.12 -1.69 -7.16
N PRO A 46 7.77 -0.43 -6.87
CA PRO A 46 6.40 0.03 -7.04
C PRO A 46 5.94 -0.07 -8.50
N ALA A 47 4.65 -0.40 -8.70
CA ALA A 47 4.01 -0.41 -10.00
C ALA A 47 3.27 0.92 -10.25
N GLY A 48 3.94 1.84 -10.94
CA GLY A 48 3.38 3.14 -11.30
C GLY A 48 2.56 3.09 -12.59
N ASN A 49 1.65 4.05 -12.74
CA ASN A 49 0.77 4.19 -13.91
C ASN A 49 -0.14 2.99 -14.18
N VAL A 50 -0.55 2.28 -13.14
CA VAL A 50 -1.59 1.24 -13.21
C VAL A 50 -2.94 1.93 -13.10
N ALA A 51 -3.77 1.82 -14.13
CA ALA A 51 -5.14 2.33 -14.10
C ALA A 51 -6.02 1.44 -13.23
N LEU A 52 -6.92 2.05 -12.47
CA LEU A 52 -7.90 1.34 -11.66
C LEU A 52 -9.25 2.03 -11.66
N THR A 53 -10.29 1.25 -11.44
CA THR A 53 -11.66 1.72 -11.31
C THR A 53 -12.30 1.08 -10.09
N VAL A 54 -13.00 1.90 -9.31
CA VAL A 54 -13.75 1.47 -8.14
C VAL A 54 -15.24 1.46 -8.47
N PHE A 55 -15.86 0.33 -8.18
CA PHE A 55 -17.31 0.15 -8.31
C PHE A 55 -17.93 -0.14 -6.95
N ARG A 56 -19.16 0.31 -6.74
CA ARG A 56 -19.98 -0.03 -5.60
C ARG A 56 -21.19 -0.83 -6.06
N GLN A 57 -21.56 -1.86 -5.30
CA GLN A 57 -22.73 -2.67 -5.60
C GLN A 57 -24.01 -1.98 -5.12
N GLY A 58 -24.95 -1.80 -6.02
CA GLY A 58 -26.28 -1.30 -5.71
C GLY A 58 -27.19 -2.37 -5.06
N ALA A 59 -28.37 -1.97 -4.62
CA ALA A 59 -29.36 -2.86 -4.02
C ALA A 59 -29.85 -3.96 -4.99
N ASP A 60 -29.86 -3.66 -6.27
CA ASP A 60 -30.21 -4.56 -7.39
C ASP A 60 -29.05 -5.49 -7.82
N LYS A 61 -27.93 -5.48 -7.07
CA LYS A 61 -26.69 -6.21 -7.37
C LYS A 61 -25.92 -5.74 -8.60
N THR A 62 -26.32 -4.65 -9.22
CA THR A 62 -25.55 -4.02 -10.30
C THR A 62 -24.34 -3.26 -9.75
N TRP A 63 -23.35 -3.04 -10.60
CA TRP A 63 -22.13 -2.31 -10.27
C TRP A 63 -22.19 -0.89 -10.81
N GLU A 64 -22.01 0.07 -9.94
CA GLU A 64 -21.91 1.48 -10.27
C GLU A 64 -20.47 1.96 -10.09
N LYS A 65 -19.92 2.62 -11.12
CA LYS A 65 -18.61 3.25 -11.02
C LYS A 65 -18.68 4.45 -10.09
N VAL A 66 -17.85 4.45 -9.04
CA VAL A 66 -17.81 5.51 -8.03
C VAL A 66 -16.49 6.30 -8.03
N ALA A 67 -15.39 5.70 -8.51
CA ALA A 67 -14.10 6.38 -8.62
C ALA A 67 -13.22 5.73 -9.67
N SER A 68 -12.17 6.43 -10.08
CA SER A 68 -11.07 5.87 -10.89
C SER A 68 -9.80 6.70 -10.70
N GLY A 69 -8.65 6.09 -10.94
CA GLY A 69 -7.37 6.74 -10.82
C GLY A 69 -6.24 5.92 -11.45
N ASN A 70 -5.04 6.45 -11.37
CA ASN A 70 -3.82 5.77 -11.78
C ASN A 70 -2.82 5.82 -10.63
N THR A 71 -2.06 4.77 -10.44
CA THR A 71 -0.97 4.80 -9.45
C THR A 71 0.12 5.79 -9.86
N ASN A 72 0.65 6.48 -8.86
CA ASN A 72 1.80 7.35 -9.00
C ASN A 72 3.12 6.55 -9.10
N ILE A 73 4.25 7.23 -9.14
CA ILE A 73 5.58 6.59 -9.23
C ILE A 73 5.91 5.72 -8.01
N ALA A 74 5.25 5.95 -6.87
CA ALA A 74 5.36 5.13 -5.66
C ALA A 74 4.39 3.93 -5.67
N GLY A 75 3.64 3.73 -6.76
CA GLY A 75 2.63 2.67 -6.87
C GLY A 75 1.38 2.92 -6.05
N GLU A 76 1.06 4.17 -5.75
CA GLU A 76 0.00 4.54 -4.82
C GLU A 76 -1.07 5.39 -5.50
N VAL A 77 -2.30 5.21 -5.04
CA VAL A 77 -3.39 6.14 -5.30
C VAL A 77 -3.99 6.55 -3.96
N HIS A 78 -4.08 7.84 -3.77
CA HIS A 78 -4.73 8.49 -2.64
C HIS A 78 -5.96 9.25 -3.11
N GLU A 79 -6.85 9.57 -2.20
CA GLU A 79 -8.04 10.42 -2.48
C GLU A 79 -8.99 9.88 -3.55
N LEU A 80 -9.12 8.54 -3.63
CA LEU A 80 -10.07 7.91 -4.55
C LEU A 80 -11.52 8.28 -4.22
N LEU A 81 -11.85 8.32 -2.93
CA LEU A 81 -13.16 8.64 -2.41
C LEU A 81 -13.00 9.48 -1.13
N SER A 82 -13.92 10.42 -0.92
CA SER A 82 -14.02 11.11 0.36
C SER A 82 -14.70 10.24 1.41
N ASP A 83 -14.55 10.57 2.70
CA ASP A 83 -15.27 9.86 3.79
C ASP A 83 -16.79 9.92 3.61
N GLN A 84 -17.30 11.00 3.03
CA GLN A 84 -18.73 11.17 2.76
C GLN A 84 -19.22 10.25 1.63
N ASP A 85 -18.37 9.92 0.67
CA ASP A 85 -18.70 9.10 -0.50
C ASP A 85 -18.41 7.61 -0.26
N PHE A 86 -17.48 7.31 0.65
CA PHE A 86 -17.12 5.93 0.99
C PHE A 86 -18.10 5.33 2.01
N LYS A 87 -19.29 5.00 1.53
CA LYS A 87 -20.37 4.44 2.36
C LYS A 87 -20.18 2.95 2.57
N PRO A 88 -20.69 2.39 3.70
CA PRO A 88 -20.73 0.94 3.87
C PRO A 88 -21.38 0.21 2.69
N GLY A 89 -20.84 -0.94 2.34
CA GLY A 89 -21.33 -1.74 1.24
C GLY A 89 -20.25 -2.57 0.57
N VAL A 90 -20.62 -3.24 -0.50
CA VAL A 90 -19.72 -4.09 -1.28
C VAL A 90 -19.09 -3.28 -2.40
N TYR A 91 -17.77 -3.37 -2.49
CA TYR A 91 -16.96 -2.69 -3.49
C TYR A 91 -16.18 -3.68 -4.34
N ARG A 92 -15.93 -3.32 -5.58
CA ARG A 92 -15.03 -4.01 -6.50
C ARG A 92 -14.03 -3.00 -7.05
N VAL A 93 -12.75 -3.28 -6.86
CA VAL A 93 -11.67 -2.51 -7.48
C VAL A 93 -11.09 -3.34 -8.60
N GLU A 94 -11.13 -2.80 -9.81
CA GLU A 94 -10.61 -3.40 -11.03
C GLU A 94 -9.34 -2.69 -11.44
N PHE A 95 -8.26 -3.46 -11.64
CA PHE A 95 -6.94 -2.97 -12.01
C PHE A 95 -6.61 -3.41 -13.44
N ASP A 96 -6.25 -2.48 -14.31
CA ASP A 96 -5.80 -2.76 -15.67
C ASP A 96 -4.34 -3.23 -15.69
N THR A 97 -4.15 -4.45 -15.23
CA THR A 97 -2.84 -5.09 -15.14
C THR A 97 -2.28 -5.49 -16.50
N LYS A 98 -3.15 -5.76 -17.47
CA LYS A 98 -2.72 -6.15 -18.83
C LYS A 98 -2.01 -4.99 -19.52
N THR A 99 -2.56 -3.79 -19.45
CA THR A 99 -1.91 -2.59 -20.01
C THR A 99 -0.57 -2.32 -19.32
N TYR A 100 -0.50 -2.48 -18.00
CA TYR A 100 0.75 -2.36 -17.26
C TYR A 100 1.83 -3.31 -17.78
N TRP A 101 1.53 -4.62 -17.86
CA TRP A 101 2.50 -5.62 -18.31
C TRP A 101 2.89 -5.43 -19.76
N LYS A 102 1.94 -5.03 -20.61
CA LYS A 102 2.24 -4.71 -22.02
C LYS A 102 3.23 -3.55 -22.13
N ALA A 103 3.08 -2.50 -21.31
CA ALA A 103 4.02 -1.38 -21.27
C ALA A 103 5.41 -1.81 -20.75
N GLU A 104 5.46 -2.80 -19.85
CA GLU A 104 6.71 -3.40 -19.34
C GLU A 104 7.31 -4.46 -20.30
N GLY A 105 6.73 -4.66 -21.50
CA GLY A 105 7.21 -5.62 -22.51
C GLY A 105 6.95 -7.09 -22.11
N ARG A 106 5.93 -7.35 -21.28
CA ARG A 106 5.57 -8.66 -20.76
C ARG A 106 4.18 -9.08 -21.21
N THR A 107 3.99 -10.40 -21.36
CA THR A 107 2.67 -10.99 -21.60
C THR A 107 1.97 -11.18 -20.27
N SER A 108 0.76 -10.63 -20.15
CA SER A 108 -0.08 -10.83 -18.97
C SER A 108 -1.01 -12.03 -19.18
N PHE A 109 -1.11 -12.89 -18.17
CA PHE A 109 -2.09 -13.98 -18.17
C PHE A 109 -3.52 -13.46 -17.92
N HIS A 110 -3.67 -12.55 -16.95
CA HIS A 110 -4.96 -11.98 -16.60
C HIS A 110 -5.28 -10.76 -17.46
N GLU A 111 -6.54 -10.60 -17.84
CA GLU A 111 -7.03 -9.38 -18.49
C GLU A 111 -7.02 -8.21 -17.49
N VAL A 112 -7.49 -8.48 -16.28
CA VAL A 112 -7.54 -7.53 -15.16
C VAL A 112 -7.24 -8.26 -13.86
N ALA A 113 -6.91 -7.52 -12.81
CA ALA A 113 -7.03 -8.00 -11.44
C ALA A 113 -8.25 -7.37 -10.80
N GLU A 114 -9.04 -8.13 -10.08
CA GLU A 114 -10.22 -7.65 -9.37
C GLU A 114 -10.13 -7.99 -7.89
N VAL A 115 -10.50 -7.03 -7.05
CA VAL A 115 -10.62 -7.21 -5.60
C VAL A 115 -12.01 -6.80 -5.18
N VAL A 116 -12.77 -7.74 -4.66
CA VAL A 116 -14.12 -7.51 -4.13
C VAL A 116 -14.08 -7.60 -2.61
N PHE A 117 -14.58 -6.59 -1.93
CA PHE A 117 -14.57 -6.53 -0.48
C PHE A 117 -15.80 -5.80 0.07
N GLU A 118 -16.07 -5.96 1.34
CA GLU A 118 -17.12 -5.26 2.05
C GLU A 118 -16.50 -4.19 2.98
N ALA A 119 -16.96 -2.96 2.84
CA ALA A 119 -16.72 -1.89 3.78
C ALA A 119 -17.82 -1.91 4.85
N HIS A 120 -17.44 -2.13 6.12
CA HIS A 120 -18.37 -2.29 7.22
C HIS A 120 -18.83 -0.94 7.79
N ALA A 121 -20.07 -0.91 8.32
CA ALA A 121 -20.67 0.28 8.91
C ALA A 121 -20.11 0.62 10.29
N GLU A 122 -19.59 -0.38 11.01
CA GLU A 122 -19.11 -0.21 12.38
C GLU A 122 -17.63 0.20 12.41
N GLY A 123 -17.37 1.31 13.05
CA GLY A 123 -16.04 1.91 13.16
C GLY A 123 -15.66 2.71 11.91
N HIS A 124 -14.95 3.81 12.12
CA HIS A 124 -14.28 4.50 11.03
C HIS A 124 -13.03 3.69 10.67
N HIS A 125 -13.05 3.08 9.48
CA HIS A 125 -11.94 2.26 9.01
C HIS A 125 -11.28 2.91 7.82
N HIS A 126 -9.93 2.94 7.86
CA HIS A 126 -9.10 3.20 6.71
C HIS A 126 -8.67 1.88 6.10
N TYR A 127 -8.99 1.69 4.83
CA TYR A 127 -8.61 0.50 4.08
C TYR A 127 -7.45 0.82 3.16
N THR A 128 -6.40 0.01 3.23
CA THR A 128 -5.35 0.01 2.22
C THR A 128 -5.37 -1.32 1.49
N LEU A 129 -5.68 -1.29 0.21
CA LEU A 129 -5.55 -2.45 -0.66
C LEU A 129 -4.12 -2.52 -1.18
N ALA A 130 -3.42 -3.59 -0.85
CA ALA A 130 -2.11 -3.89 -1.40
C ALA A 130 -2.24 -4.97 -2.47
N LEU A 131 -1.65 -4.73 -3.64
CA LEU A 131 -1.62 -5.67 -4.76
C LEU A 131 -0.17 -5.95 -5.14
N LEU A 132 0.21 -7.22 -5.18
CA LEU A 132 1.51 -7.67 -5.66
C LEU A 132 1.33 -8.33 -7.02
N LEU A 133 1.91 -7.74 -8.05
CA LEU A 133 1.73 -8.16 -9.44
C LEU A 133 2.90 -9.01 -9.94
N SER A 134 2.55 -10.07 -10.65
CA SER A 134 3.42 -10.83 -11.54
C SER A 134 2.71 -11.04 -12.88
N PRO A 135 3.40 -11.34 -13.99
CA PRO A 135 2.75 -11.49 -15.29
C PRO A 135 1.67 -12.58 -15.35
N PHE A 136 1.80 -13.64 -14.56
CA PHE A 136 0.90 -14.80 -14.53
C PHE A 136 0.18 -15.00 -13.21
N SER A 137 0.35 -14.09 -12.24
CA SER A 137 -0.33 -14.16 -10.94
C SER A 137 -0.42 -12.81 -10.29
N TYR A 138 -1.32 -12.67 -9.35
CA TYR A 138 -1.31 -11.55 -8.41
C TYR A 138 -1.80 -12.01 -7.03
N THR A 139 -1.33 -11.33 -6.01
CA THR A 139 -1.83 -11.51 -4.65
C THR A 139 -2.33 -10.18 -4.12
N THR A 140 -3.31 -10.24 -3.25
CA THR A 140 -3.85 -9.05 -2.61
C THR A 140 -3.96 -9.24 -1.11
N THR A 141 -3.76 -8.16 -0.38
CA THR A 141 -4.03 -8.08 1.05
C THR A 141 -4.66 -6.74 1.37
N ALA A 142 -5.34 -6.65 2.49
CA ALA A 142 -5.87 -5.42 3.02
C ALA A 142 -5.25 -5.12 4.38
N VAL A 143 -4.89 -3.86 4.59
CA VAL A 143 -4.58 -3.32 5.90
C VAL A 143 -5.76 -2.47 6.34
N VAL A 144 -6.33 -2.78 7.49
CA VAL A 144 -7.47 -2.07 8.04
C VAL A 144 -7.00 -1.32 9.29
N GLY A 145 -6.96 0.00 9.20
CA GLY A 145 -6.66 0.89 10.31
C GLY A 145 -7.93 1.39 10.97
N LYS A 146 -7.87 1.70 12.26
CA LYS A 146 -8.88 2.50 12.96
C LYS A 146 -8.39 3.94 13.00
N GLU A 147 -9.31 4.90 12.88
CA GLU A 147 -8.99 6.27 13.24
C GLU A 147 -8.59 6.30 14.72
N HIS A 148 -7.47 6.92 15.01
CA HIS A 148 -7.13 7.27 16.38
C HIS A 148 -7.94 8.54 16.72
N GLU A 149 -8.91 8.39 17.63
CA GLU A 149 -9.53 9.51 18.31
C GLU A 149 -8.49 10.33 19.10
#